data_ced5ec3f6d2cdc45e92408685c2a2ac5
#
_entry.id   ced5ec3f6d2cdc45e92408685c2a2ac5
#
_cell.length_a   1.000
_cell.length_b   1.000
_cell.length_c   1.000
_cell.angle_alpha   90.00
_cell.angle_beta   90.00
_cell.angle_gamma   90.00
#
_symmetry.space_group_name_H-M   'P 1'
#
loop_
_entity.id
_entity.type
_entity.pdbx_description
1 polymer ?
#
loop_
_entity_poly.entity_id
_entity_poly.type
_entity_poly.pdbx_seq_one_letter_code
_entity_poly.pdbx_strand_id
1 'polypeptide(L)'
;TDTTRSFLSGGTASTRQKEIYTLVLKSILATQNAVFPENTWGSVVDGVARQPIFRSGLNYNHGTGHGVGINVHEGGYRLSTTSSTPLKENTVGSIEPGIYIPGFGGVRLENVAVVERHHEHKNMLRFRTMVYVGFDHDLIDFDMLSEEEQTWLDEYEKECARRGRSFKYKS
;
A
#
# COMPACT_ATOMS: atom_id res chain seq x y z
N THR A 1 5.87 13.50 -7.25
CA THR A 1 5.00 12.33 -7.08
C THR A 1 5.66 11.36 -6.13
N ASP A 2 4.91 10.93 -5.14
CA ASP A 2 5.39 10.04 -4.10
C ASP A 2 4.86 8.63 -4.40
N THR A 3 5.61 7.88 -5.19
CA THR A 3 5.23 6.55 -5.66
C THR A 3 6.46 5.67 -5.80
N THR A 4 6.40 4.48 -5.19
CA THR A 4 7.50 3.51 -5.25
C THR A 4 7.00 2.18 -5.83
N ARG A 5 7.79 1.60 -6.71
CA ARG A 5 7.66 0.22 -7.19
C ARG A 5 8.99 -0.50 -7.10
N SER A 6 8.98 -1.63 -6.40
CA SER A 6 10.06 -2.61 -6.52
C SER A 6 9.75 -3.52 -7.70
N PHE A 7 10.77 -3.92 -8.43
CA PHE A 7 10.64 -4.80 -9.59
C PHE A 7 11.89 -5.66 -9.79
N LEU A 8 11.75 -6.73 -10.54
CA LEU A 8 12.87 -7.60 -10.91
C LEU A 8 13.54 -7.09 -12.19
N SER A 9 14.77 -6.64 -12.09
CA SER A 9 15.51 -6.05 -13.23
C SER A 9 16.03 -7.10 -14.25
N GLY A 10 15.88 -8.38 -13.96
CA GLY A 10 16.27 -9.49 -14.85
C GLY A 10 16.32 -10.83 -14.14
N GLY A 11 16.40 -11.92 -14.90
CA GLY A 11 16.41 -13.27 -14.37
C GLY A 11 15.04 -13.77 -13.93
N THR A 12 15.02 -14.79 -13.08
CA THR A 12 13.81 -15.40 -12.51
C THR A 12 13.74 -15.08 -11.02
N ALA A 13 12.59 -14.62 -10.55
CA ALA A 13 12.37 -14.35 -9.14
C ALA A 13 12.49 -15.63 -8.30
N SER A 14 13.27 -15.57 -7.22
CA SER A 14 13.31 -16.67 -6.26
C SER A 14 12.01 -16.74 -5.44
N THR A 15 11.71 -17.91 -4.88
CA THR A 15 10.56 -18.11 -3.98
C THR A 15 10.56 -17.07 -2.85
N ARG A 16 11.71 -16.79 -2.26
CA ARG A 16 11.84 -15.81 -1.18
C ARG A 16 11.56 -14.38 -1.64
N GLN A 17 11.98 -14.00 -2.85
CA GLN A 17 11.66 -12.67 -3.42
C GLN A 17 10.16 -12.54 -3.64
N LYS A 18 9.50 -13.56 -4.18
CA LYS A 18 8.04 -13.56 -4.36
C LYS A 18 7.31 -13.48 -3.03
N GLU A 19 7.72 -14.24 -2.04
CA GLU A 19 7.13 -14.22 -0.70
C GLU A 19 7.19 -12.80 -0.11
N ILE A 20 8.39 -12.18 -0.05
CA ILE A 20 8.57 -10.85 0.52
C ILE A 20 7.78 -9.78 -0.26
N TYR A 21 7.83 -9.83 -1.58
CA TYR A 21 7.06 -8.91 -2.42
C TYR A 21 5.56 -9.04 -2.17
N THR A 22 5.04 -10.27 -2.14
CA THR A 22 3.61 -10.53 -1.95
C THR A 22 3.13 -10.10 -0.56
N LEU A 23 3.94 -10.25 0.49
CA LEU A 23 3.62 -9.74 1.82
C LEU A 23 3.45 -8.22 1.82
N VAL A 24 4.33 -7.48 1.14
CA VAL A 24 4.20 -6.02 1.00
C VAL A 24 2.99 -5.67 0.12
N LEU A 25 2.71 -6.43 -0.93
CA LEU A 25 1.51 -6.26 -1.76
C LEU A 25 0.23 -6.46 -0.94
N LYS A 26 0.14 -7.50 -0.12
CA LYS A 26 -0.99 -7.72 0.80
C LYS A 26 -1.18 -6.53 1.74
N SER A 27 -0.08 -5.99 2.26
CA SER A 27 -0.09 -4.83 3.15
C SER A 27 -0.65 -3.58 2.47
N ILE A 28 -0.19 -3.23 1.28
CA ILE A 28 -0.69 -2.04 0.56
C ILE A 28 -2.16 -2.23 0.12
N LEU A 29 -2.54 -3.41 -0.36
CA LEU A 29 -3.92 -3.71 -0.76
C LEU A 29 -4.88 -3.60 0.43
N ALA A 30 -4.54 -4.21 1.56
CA ALA A 30 -5.36 -4.13 2.79
C ALA A 30 -5.52 -2.68 3.27
N THR A 31 -4.44 -1.89 3.21
CA THR A 31 -4.48 -0.49 3.65
C THR A 31 -5.31 0.38 2.71
N GLN A 32 -5.12 0.25 1.39
CA GLN A 32 -5.86 1.02 0.39
C GLN A 32 -7.37 0.73 0.40
N ASN A 33 -7.76 -0.47 0.79
CA ASN A 33 -9.16 -0.88 0.87
C ASN A 33 -9.75 -0.81 2.29
N ALA A 34 -8.98 -0.26 3.25
CA ALA A 34 -9.45 -0.07 4.61
C ALA A 34 -10.64 0.91 4.68
N VAL A 35 -11.65 0.52 5.45
CA VAL A 35 -12.79 1.36 5.81
C VAL A 35 -12.73 1.59 7.32
N PHE A 36 -12.85 2.83 7.75
CA PHE A 36 -12.66 3.19 9.15
C PHE A 36 -13.57 4.36 9.56
N PRO A 37 -13.96 4.48 10.85
CA PRO A 37 -14.76 5.60 11.35
C PRO A 37 -14.07 6.96 11.16
N GLU A 38 -14.85 8.02 11.08
CA GLU A 38 -14.31 9.39 11.17
C GLU A 38 -13.50 9.57 12.47
N ASN A 39 -12.44 10.36 12.38
CA ASN A 39 -11.50 10.64 13.47
C ASN A 39 -10.70 9.41 13.96
N THR A 40 -10.67 8.32 13.21
CA THR A 40 -9.76 7.21 13.48
C THR A 40 -8.32 7.70 13.46
N TRP A 41 -7.54 7.34 14.47
CA TRP A 41 -6.11 7.67 14.51
C TRP A 41 -5.33 6.88 13.47
N GLY A 42 -4.33 7.53 12.89
CA GLY A 42 -3.48 6.90 11.89
C GLY A 42 -2.78 5.62 12.37
N SER A 43 -2.56 5.46 13.68
CA SER A 43 -2.02 4.22 14.25
C SER A 43 -2.94 3.00 14.08
N VAL A 44 -4.25 3.20 14.04
CA VAL A 44 -5.22 2.11 13.81
C VAL A 44 -5.09 1.58 12.38
N VAL A 45 -4.99 2.47 11.41
CA VAL A 45 -4.82 2.10 10.00
C VAL A 45 -3.41 1.57 9.72
N ASP A 46 -2.38 2.10 10.39
CA ASP A 46 -1.02 1.53 10.36
C ASP A 46 -1.02 0.06 10.83
N GLY A 47 -1.83 -0.28 11.84
CA GLY A 47 -2.03 -1.66 12.27
C GLY A 47 -2.60 -2.58 11.18
N VAL A 48 -3.52 -2.08 10.36
CA VAL A 48 -4.05 -2.82 9.20
C VAL A 48 -2.93 -3.11 8.20
N ALA A 49 -2.09 -2.13 7.89
CA ALA A 49 -0.96 -2.28 6.99
C ALA A 49 0.05 -3.32 7.50
N ARG A 50 0.34 -3.32 8.79
CA ARG A 50 1.35 -4.22 9.38
C ARG A 50 0.89 -5.64 9.57
N GLN A 51 -0.40 -5.89 9.67
CA GLN A 51 -0.93 -7.20 10.02
C GLN A 51 -0.46 -8.35 9.10
N PRO A 52 -0.48 -8.22 7.76
CA PRO A 52 0.07 -9.27 6.88
C PRO A 52 1.56 -9.55 7.13
N ILE A 53 2.34 -8.51 7.42
CA ILE A 53 3.79 -8.58 7.65
C ILE A 53 4.09 -9.18 9.03
N PHE A 54 3.35 -8.79 10.08
CA PHE A 54 3.49 -9.34 11.43
C PHE A 54 3.21 -10.84 11.50
N ARG A 55 2.22 -11.33 10.75
CA ARG A 55 1.92 -12.77 10.67
C ARG A 55 3.10 -13.61 10.16
N SER A 56 4.02 -13.01 9.43
CA SER A 56 5.23 -13.64 8.91
C SER A 56 6.46 -13.42 9.81
N GLY A 57 6.28 -12.86 11.01
CA GLY A 57 7.36 -12.56 11.94
C GLY A 57 8.26 -11.40 11.52
N LEU A 58 7.81 -10.57 10.56
CA LEU A 58 8.56 -9.45 10.02
C LEU A 58 7.95 -8.11 10.45
N ASN A 59 8.72 -7.04 10.29
CA ASN A 59 8.31 -5.67 10.58
C ASN A 59 9.14 -4.70 9.74
N TYR A 60 8.75 -3.42 9.73
CA TYR A 60 9.53 -2.31 9.18
C TYR A 60 9.56 -1.12 10.15
N ASN A 61 10.69 -0.39 10.13
CA ASN A 61 11.01 0.63 11.13
C ASN A 61 10.72 2.07 10.68
N HIS A 62 9.72 2.25 9.81
CA HIS A 62 9.27 3.57 9.37
C HIS A 62 7.74 3.67 9.44
N GLY A 63 7.20 4.87 9.27
CA GLY A 63 5.75 5.05 9.14
C GLY A 63 5.21 4.40 7.87
N THR A 64 3.97 3.94 7.92
CA THR A 64 3.27 3.42 6.73
C THR A 64 2.86 4.53 5.77
N GLY A 65 2.83 5.79 6.22
CA GLY A 65 2.50 6.91 5.36
C GLY A 65 2.56 8.26 6.06
N HIS A 66 2.66 9.31 5.26
CA HIS A 66 2.70 10.71 5.66
C HIS A 66 1.83 11.57 4.77
N GLY A 67 1.50 12.79 5.21
CA GLY A 67 0.77 13.75 4.38
C GLY A 67 1.59 14.14 3.15
N VAL A 68 0.89 14.38 2.05
CA VAL A 68 1.45 14.85 0.76
C VAL A 68 0.67 16.07 0.30
N GLY A 69 1.38 17.11 -0.13
CA GLY A 69 0.78 18.34 -0.60
C GLY A 69 1.75 19.15 -1.45
N ILE A 70 1.91 20.44 -1.13
CA ILE A 70 2.92 21.30 -1.77
C ILE A 70 4.32 20.75 -1.49
N ASN A 71 4.56 20.33 -0.25
CA ASN A 71 5.76 19.58 0.11
C ASN A 71 5.46 18.08 0.07
N VAL A 72 6.50 17.28 -0.12
CA VAL A 72 6.41 15.83 -0.11
C VAL A 72 5.97 15.29 1.26
N HIS A 73 6.37 15.96 2.36
CA HIS A 73 5.91 15.68 3.71
C HIS A 73 5.08 16.84 4.24
N GLU A 74 3.79 16.58 4.48
CA GLU A 74 2.84 17.55 5.03
C GLU A 74 2.24 17.04 6.35
N GLY A 75 1.76 17.97 7.16
CA GLY A 75 1.01 17.66 8.39
C GLY A 75 -0.42 17.17 8.12
N GLY A 76 -1.11 16.77 9.19
CA GLY A 76 -2.55 16.45 9.15
C GLY A 76 -2.91 15.03 8.66
N TYR A 77 -1.93 14.26 8.19
CA TYR A 77 -2.06 12.84 7.86
C TYR A 77 -0.78 12.11 8.27
N ARG A 78 -0.91 11.03 9.00
CA ARG A 78 0.23 10.18 9.37
C ARG A 78 -0.24 8.76 9.72
N LEU A 79 0.28 7.77 9.04
CA LEU A 79 0.12 6.36 9.38
C LEU A 79 1.42 5.86 10.02
N SER A 80 1.40 5.63 11.32
CA SER A 80 2.53 5.07 12.06
C SER A 80 2.05 4.48 13.38
N THR A 81 2.81 3.59 13.97
CA THR A 81 2.48 2.93 15.26
C THR A 81 2.21 3.89 16.40
N THR A 82 2.75 5.10 16.35
CA THR A 82 2.63 6.12 17.40
C THR A 82 1.73 7.29 17.01
N SER A 83 1.08 7.24 15.83
CA SER A 83 0.26 8.35 15.35
C SER A 83 -1.05 8.46 16.12
N SER A 84 -1.25 9.60 16.78
CA SER A 84 -2.55 10.04 17.31
C SER A 84 -3.22 11.10 16.43
N THR A 85 -2.72 11.29 15.20
CA THR A 85 -3.32 12.21 14.23
C THR A 85 -4.61 11.58 13.69
N PRO A 86 -5.77 12.21 13.88
CA PRO A 86 -7.03 11.73 13.33
C PRO A 86 -7.03 11.89 11.81
N LEU A 87 -7.43 10.83 11.11
CA LEU A 87 -7.62 10.88 9.66
C LEU A 87 -8.90 11.66 9.34
N LYS A 88 -8.79 12.63 8.46
CA LYS A 88 -9.87 13.54 8.08
C LYS A 88 -10.15 13.47 6.58
N GLU A 89 -11.39 13.64 6.22
CA GLU A 89 -11.81 13.78 4.84
C GLU A 89 -10.99 14.86 4.10
N ASN A 90 -10.70 14.62 2.83
CA ASN A 90 -9.91 15.47 1.93
C ASN A 90 -8.41 15.62 2.31
N THR A 91 -7.90 14.85 3.27
CA THR A 91 -6.45 14.78 3.46
C THR A 91 -5.84 13.81 2.44
N VAL A 92 -4.65 14.15 1.95
CA VAL A 92 -3.90 13.37 0.99
C VAL A 92 -2.63 12.84 1.67
N GLY A 93 -2.32 11.58 1.46
CA GLY A 93 -1.11 10.99 2.03
C GLY A 93 -0.63 9.76 1.29
N SER A 94 0.60 9.35 1.62
CA SER A 94 1.19 8.12 1.11
C SER A 94 0.69 6.89 1.87
N ILE A 95 0.77 5.74 1.20
CA ILE A 95 0.63 4.40 1.76
C ILE A 95 1.81 3.61 1.23
N GLU A 96 2.81 3.33 2.08
CA GLU A 96 4.15 2.88 1.68
C GLU A 96 4.73 1.78 2.57
N PRO A 97 4.03 0.67 2.80
CA PRO A 97 4.60 -0.44 3.55
C PRO A 97 5.85 -0.99 2.87
N GLY A 98 6.73 -1.60 3.65
CA GLY A 98 7.94 -2.22 3.12
C GLY A 98 8.47 -3.33 4.01
N ILE A 99 9.40 -4.12 3.49
CA ILE A 99 10.18 -5.12 4.22
C ILE A 99 11.63 -4.98 3.77
N TYR A 100 12.56 -4.92 4.74
CA TYR A 100 13.99 -4.73 4.48
C TYR A 100 14.76 -5.77 5.29
N ILE A 101 15.53 -6.62 4.62
CA ILE A 101 16.26 -7.73 5.24
C ILE A 101 17.75 -7.57 4.94
N PRO A 102 18.60 -7.38 5.98
CA PRO A 102 20.05 -7.29 5.79
C PRO A 102 20.61 -8.49 5.01
N GLY A 103 21.45 -8.21 4.03
CA GLY A 103 22.06 -9.23 3.16
C GLY A 103 21.13 -9.84 2.11
N PHE A 104 19.82 -9.51 2.12
CA PHE A 104 18.86 -9.97 1.13
C PHE A 104 18.38 -8.83 0.21
N GLY A 105 17.94 -7.72 0.77
CA GLY A 105 17.40 -6.59 0.04
C GLY A 105 16.13 -6.01 0.67
N GLY A 106 15.44 -5.15 -0.08
CA GLY A 106 14.23 -4.50 0.36
C GLY A 106 13.15 -4.45 -0.71
N VAL A 107 11.91 -4.44 -0.26
CA VAL A 107 10.73 -4.19 -1.08
C VAL A 107 9.92 -3.06 -0.44
N ARG A 108 9.57 -2.06 -1.23
CA ARG A 108 8.56 -1.04 -0.90
C ARG A 108 7.60 -0.92 -2.06
N LEU A 109 6.32 -0.87 -1.74
CA LEU A 109 5.27 -0.52 -2.67
C LEU A 109 4.53 0.69 -2.10
N GLU A 110 4.38 1.73 -2.91
CA GLU A 110 3.85 3.00 -2.44
C GLU A 110 2.87 3.59 -3.44
N ASN A 111 1.76 4.07 -2.92
CA ASN A 111 0.77 4.88 -3.63
C ASN A 111 0.40 6.11 -2.81
N VAL A 112 -0.16 7.11 -3.48
CA VAL A 112 -0.80 8.26 -2.84
C VAL A 112 -2.31 8.08 -2.91
N ALA A 113 -2.98 8.36 -1.81
CA ALA A 113 -4.43 8.27 -1.70
C ALA A 113 -5.02 9.52 -1.02
N VAL A 114 -6.25 9.82 -1.32
CA VAL A 114 -7.06 10.81 -0.60
C VAL A 114 -8.04 10.10 0.32
N VAL A 115 -8.20 10.60 1.51
CA VAL A 115 -9.25 10.16 2.45
C VAL A 115 -10.57 10.77 2.01
N GLU A 116 -11.57 9.95 1.76
CA GLU A 116 -12.91 10.40 1.35
C GLU A 116 -14.00 9.68 2.15
N ARG A 117 -15.23 10.20 2.10
CA ARG A 117 -16.38 9.53 2.70
C ARG A 117 -16.69 8.22 1.98
N HIS A 118 -17.03 7.21 2.78
CA HIS A 118 -17.55 5.96 2.22
C HIS A 118 -18.93 6.21 1.59
N HIS A 119 -19.14 5.69 0.39
CA HIS A 119 -20.38 5.97 -0.37
C HIS A 119 -21.64 5.35 0.21
N GLU A 120 -21.52 4.23 0.96
CA GLU A 120 -22.66 3.51 1.56
C GLU A 120 -22.81 3.77 3.07
N HIS A 121 -21.72 4.08 3.77
CA HIS A 121 -21.68 4.19 5.23
C HIS A 121 -21.36 5.63 5.67
N LYS A 122 -22.40 6.37 6.10
CA LYS A 122 -22.31 7.83 6.35
C LYS A 122 -21.20 8.29 7.30
N ASN A 123 -20.86 7.49 8.32
CA ASN A 123 -19.87 7.85 9.35
C ASN A 123 -18.51 7.16 9.11
N MET A 124 -18.30 6.60 7.94
CA MET A 124 -17.07 5.90 7.59
C MET A 124 -16.29 6.67 6.53
N LEU A 125 -15.00 6.53 6.63
CA LEU A 125 -14.03 7.01 5.65
C LEU A 125 -13.38 5.81 4.95
N ARG A 126 -12.82 6.08 3.78
CA ARG A 126 -12.02 5.13 3.00
C ARG A 126 -10.91 5.86 2.28
N PHE A 127 -10.01 5.14 1.67
CA PHE A 127 -9.05 5.69 0.74
C PHE A 127 -9.54 5.60 -0.70
N ARG A 128 -9.33 6.66 -1.46
CA ARG A 128 -9.40 6.62 -2.92
C ARG A 128 -8.00 6.84 -3.48
N THR A 129 -7.49 5.84 -4.17
CA THR A 129 -6.17 5.89 -4.79
C THR A 129 -6.10 6.99 -5.84
N MET A 130 -5.04 7.78 -5.83
CA MET A 130 -4.78 8.86 -6.78
C MET A 130 -3.73 8.47 -7.82
N VAL A 131 -2.88 7.51 -7.52
CA VAL A 131 -1.78 7.05 -8.38
C VAL A 131 -2.06 5.62 -8.83
N TYR A 132 -1.94 5.40 -10.13
CA TYR A 132 -2.15 4.10 -10.77
C TYR A 132 -0.90 3.75 -11.56
N VAL A 133 -0.08 2.90 -10.99
CA VAL A 133 1.11 2.28 -11.61
C VAL A 133 1.05 0.80 -11.27
N GLY A 134 1.12 -0.07 -12.28
CA GLY A 134 1.00 -1.53 -12.11
C GLY A 134 2.09 -2.12 -11.22
N PHE A 135 1.85 -3.34 -10.75
CA PHE A 135 2.78 -4.13 -9.96
C PHE A 135 3.54 -5.14 -10.85
N ASP A 136 4.72 -5.58 -10.41
CA ASP A 136 5.49 -6.61 -11.13
C ASP A 136 4.93 -8.01 -10.83
N HIS A 137 4.14 -8.56 -11.74
CA HIS A 137 3.47 -9.84 -11.59
C HIS A 137 4.44 -11.03 -11.48
N ASP A 138 5.67 -10.92 -11.99
CA ASP A 138 6.67 -11.99 -11.84
C ASP A 138 7.17 -12.13 -10.39
N LEU A 139 6.94 -11.11 -9.58
CA LEU A 139 7.24 -11.11 -8.14
C LEU A 139 6.03 -11.48 -7.27
N ILE A 140 4.85 -11.71 -7.85
CA ILE A 140 3.66 -12.08 -7.07
C ILE A 140 3.57 -13.61 -6.97
N ASP A 141 3.40 -14.10 -5.76
CA ASP A 141 2.92 -15.43 -5.45
C ASP A 141 1.39 -15.37 -5.24
N PHE A 142 0.64 -15.69 -6.29
CA PHE A 142 -0.82 -15.57 -6.28
C PHE A 142 -1.49 -16.54 -5.28
N ASP A 143 -0.84 -17.65 -4.95
CA ASP A 143 -1.37 -18.60 -3.97
C ASP A 143 -1.37 -18.05 -2.54
N MET A 144 -0.58 -17.00 -2.28
CA MET A 144 -0.58 -16.29 -1.00
C MET A 144 -1.72 -15.27 -0.86
N LEU A 145 -2.40 -14.91 -1.94
CA LEU A 145 -3.49 -13.94 -1.93
C LEU A 145 -4.82 -14.63 -1.64
N SER A 146 -5.65 -14.03 -0.77
CA SER A 146 -7.04 -14.42 -0.63
C SER A 146 -7.85 -14.02 -1.87
N GLU A 147 -9.05 -14.57 -2.03
CA GLU A 147 -9.97 -14.20 -3.12
C GLU A 147 -10.30 -12.69 -3.08
N GLU A 148 -10.46 -12.13 -1.89
CA GLU A 148 -10.69 -10.69 -1.71
C GLU A 148 -9.49 -9.86 -2.15
N GLU A 149 -8.27 -10.25 -1.75
CA GLU A 149 -7.03 -9.56 -2.15
C GLU A 149 -6.78 -9.66 -3.66
N GLN A 150 -7.10 -10.80 -4.28
CA GLN A 150 -7.05 -10.96 -5.73
C GLN A 150 -8.05 -10.02 -6.42
N THR A 151 -9.27 -9.91 -5.90
CA THR A 151 -10.27 -8.98 -6.42
C THR A 151 -9.77 -7.52 -6.35
N TRP A 152 -9.22 -7.10 -5.22
CA TRP A 152 -8.65 -5.75 -5.07
C TRP A 152 -7.49 -5.48 -6.03
N LEU A 153 -6.61 -6.47 -6.22
CA LEU A 153 -5.51 -6.39 -7.18
C LEU A 153 -6.04 -6.25 -8.61
N ASP A 154 -6.99 -7.08 -9.00
CA ASP A 154 -7.58 -7.07 -10.33
C ASP A 154 -8.27 -5.74 -10.66
N GLU A 155 -9.03 -5.19 -9.71
CA GLU A 155 -9.68 -3.89 -9.87
C GLU A 155 -8.66 -2.76 -10.03
N TYR A 156 -7.60 -2.76 -9.24
CA TYR A 156 -6.51 -1.81 -9.34
C TYR A 156 -5.78 -1.91 -10.68
N GLU A 157 -5.43 -3.13 -11.11
CA GLU A 157 -4.71 -3.37 -12.38
C GLU A 157 -5.58 -3.05 -13.62
N LYS A 158 -6.87 -3.30 -13.57
CA LYS A 158 -7.81 -2.87 -14.61
C LYS A 158 -7.80 -1.35 -14.79
N GLU A 159 -7.76 -0.61 -13.69
CA GLU A 159 -7.67 0.84 -13.75
C GLU A 159 -6.29 1.32 -14.23
N CYS A 160 -5.21 0.65 -13.83
CA CYS A 160 -3.87 0.89 -14.39
C CYS A 160 -3.85 0.70 -15.92
N ALA A 161 -4.44 -0.38 -16.42
CA ALA A 161 -4.52 -0.68 -17.84
C ALA A 161 -5.34 0.38 -18.60
N ARG A 162 -6.51 0.77 -18.06
CA ARG A 162 -7.36 1.82 -18.61
C ARG A 162 -6.63 3.15 -18.78
N ARG A 163 -5.69 3.46 -17.87
CA ARG A 163 -4.88 4.67 -17.88
C ARG A 163 -3.56 4.54 -18.67
N GLY A 164 -3.30 3.37 -19.28
CA GLY A 164 -2.02 3.08 -19.95
C GLY A 164 -0.82 3.02 -19.00
N ARG A 165 -1.05 2.60 -17.75
CA ARG A 165 -0.09 2.56 -16.64
C ARG A 165 0.19 1.15 -16.12
N SER A 166 -0.13 0.11 -16.90
CA SER A 166 0.29 -1.25 -16.57
C SER A 166 1.81 -1.32 -16.43
N PHE A 167 2.29 -2.25 -15.60
CA PHE A 167 3.71 -2.45 -15.41
C PHE A 167 4.38 -2.90 -16.72
N LYS A 168 5.34 -2.13 -17.24
CA LYS A 168 5.96 -2.35 -18.56
C LYS A 168 7.49 -2.41 -18.50
N TYR A 169 8.07 -2.85 -17.41
CA TYR A 169 9.53 -2.86 -17.26
C TYR A 169 10.24 -4.02 -17.98
N LYS A 170 9.48 -4.84 -18.74
CA LYS A 170 10.04 -5.92 -19.57
C LYS A 170 9.76 -5.60 -21.04
N SER A 171 10.76 -5.10 -21.72
CA SER A 171 10.88 -5.16 -23.17
C SER A 171 11.70 -6.38 -23.54
#